data_21c44f107fbbd0918ebece8d968b5d9f
#
_entry.id   21c44f107fbbd0918ebece8d968b5d9f
#
_cell.length_a   1.000
_cell.length_b   1.000
_cell.length_c   1.000
_cell.angle_alpha   90.00
_cell.angle_beta   90.00
_cell.angle_gamma   90.00
#
_symmetry.space_group_name_H-M   'P 1'
#
loop_
_entity.id
_entity.type
_entity.pdbx_description
1 polymer ?
#
loop_
_entity_poly.entity_id
_entity_poly.type
_entity_poly.pdbx_seq_one_letter_code
_entity_poly.pdbx_strand_id
1 'polypeptide(L)'
;MGKKIRFSGWRGDKVIRLFKRDKCKYEEKNVHAEIISDGKIGMLKNKLIHNTFTSKEAYIDKLRRYARWQAKDYDRITNKITVYHTKIKPIIRFIKHYFLQLGILDGYVGFIISFYQAKAVKMRYDYLIKFRNEK
;
A
#
# COMPACT_ATOMS: atom_id res chain seq x y z
N MET A 1 -16.80 -1.16 -4.53
CA MET A 1 -17.04 0.17 -5.13
C MET A 1 -17.48 0.09 -6.60
N GLY A 2 -17.75 -1.08 -7.16
CA GLY A 2 -18.41 -1.32 -8.45
C GLY A 2 -17.74 -0.79 -9.72
N LYS A 3 -16.67 0.01 -9.62
CA LYS A 3 -16.01 0.64 -10.75
C LYS A 3 -14.62 0.02 -10.99
N LYS A 4 -14.30 -0.25 -12.25
CA LYS A 4 -12.97 -0.71 -12.65
C LYS A 4 -11.97 0.43 -12.52
N ILE A 5 -10.92 0.22 -11.73
CA ILE A 5 -9.81 1.17 -11.54
C ILE A 5 -8.74 0.84 -12.58
N ARG A 6 -8.29 1.86 -13.31
CA ARG A 6 -7.28 1.72 -14.36
C ARG A 6 -5.97 2.40 -14.03
N PHE A 7 -6.00 3.38 -13.14
CA PHE A 7 -4.89 4.25 -12.77
C PHE A 7 -4.65 4.23 -11.26
N SER A 8 -4.37 5.35 -10.63
CA SER A 8 -4.20 5.50 -9.17
C SER A 8 -3.09 4.61 -8.59
N GLY A 9 -2.06 4.28 -9.39
CA GLY A 9 -0.93 3.45 -8.97
C GLY A 9 -1.19 1.94 -9.01
N TRP A 10 -2.36 1.48 -9.50
CA TRP A 10 -2.71 0.06 -9.58
C TRP A 10 -2.48 -0.52 -10.98
N ARG A 11 -2.12 0.34 -11.94
CA ARG A 11 -1.78 -0.09 -13.29
C ARG A 11 -0.43 -0.79 -13.29
N GLY A 12 -0.40 -2.02 -13.78
CA GLY A 12 0.84 -2.76 -13.95
C GLY A 12 1.38 -3.44 -12.69
N ASP A 13 0.58 -3.50 -11.62
CA ASP A 13 0.93 -4.28 -10.43
C ASP A 13 1.14 -5.75 -10.78
N LYS A 14 2.29 -6.30 -10.42
CA LYS A 14 2.70 -7.68 -10.71
C LYS A 14 3.03 -8.35 -9.40
N VAL A 15 2.47 -9.53 -9.20
CA VAL A 15 2.68 -10.31 -7.97
C VAL A 15 3.00 -11.75 -8.36
N ILE A 16 4.03 -12.33 -7.77
CA ILE A 16 4.35 -13.75 -7.92
C ILE A 16 3.20 -14.55 -7.28
N ARG A 17 2.58 -15.47 -8.05
CA ARG A 17 1.45 -16.28 -7.58
C ARG A 17 1.75 -17.76 -7.55
N LEU A 18 2.63 -18.22 -8.45
CA LEU A 18 3.07 -19.61 -8.52
C LEU A 18 4.58 -19.66 -8.28
N PHE A 19 5.02 -20.45 -7.35
CA PHE A 19 6.43 -20.60 -7.02
C PHE A 19 6.70 -21.98 -6.41
N LYS A 20 7.94 -22.44 -6.54
CA LYS A 20 8.42 -23.66 -5.88
C LYS A 20 8.79 -23.35 -4.44
N ARG A 21 8.22 -24.11 -3.50
CA ARG A 21 8.39 -23.89 -2.06
C ARG A 21 9.84 -23.97 -1.60
N ASP A 22 10.61 -24.85 -2.20
CA ASP A 22 12.03 -25.10 -1.91
C ASP A 22 12.98 -24.00 -2.42
N LYS A 23 12.51 -23.14 -3.37
CA LYS A 23 13.32 -22.10 -4.02
C LYS A 23 12.86 -20.67 -3.76
N CYS A 24 11.86 -20.52 -2.91
CA CYS A 24 11.27 -19.22 -2.66
C CYS A 24 10.94 -19.04 -1.19
N LYS A 25 11.10 -17.82 -0.69
CA LYS A 25 10.69 -17.42 0.66
C LYS A 25 10.02 -16.06 0.64
N TYR A 26 9.18 -15.80 1.64
CA TYR A 26 8.65 -14.46 1.85
C TYR A 26 9.67 -13.58 2.57
N GLU A 27 9.69 -12.29 2.24
CA GLU A 27 10.39 -11.30 3.04
C GLU A 27 9.85 -11.25 4.47
N GLU A 28 10.71 -10.94 5.44
CA GLU A 28 10.33 -10.73 6.84
C GLU A 28 9.74 -9.32 7.04
N LYS A 29 8.55 -9.09 6.47
CA LYS A 29 7.78 -7.86 6.62
C LYS A 29 6.37 -8.18 7.07
N ASN A 30 5.80 -7.31 7.91
CA ASN A 30 4.40 -7.47 8.36
C ASN A 30 3.40 -7.14 7.23
N VAL A 31 3.79 -6.27 6.29
CA VAL A 31 2.94 -5.85 5.17
C VAL A 31 3.76 -5.75 3.89
N HIS A 32 3.13 -6.13 2.77
CA HIS A 32 3.76 -6.13 1.45
C HIS A 32 5.04 -6.98 1.37
N ALA A 33 5.07 -8.09 2.12
CA ALA A 33 6.13 -9.07 1.95
C ALA A 33 6.10 -9.61 0.52
N GLU A 34 7.21 -9.47 -0.19
CA GLU A 34 7.40 -10.01 -1.53
C GLU A 34 7.97 -11.41 -1.46
N ILE A 35 7.80 -12.17 -2.53
CA ILE A 35 8.42 -13.48 -2.67
C ILE A 35 9.82 -13.27 -3.25
N ILE A 36 10.82 -13.67 -2.50
CA ILE A 36 12.22 -13.70 -2.93
C ILE A 36 12.47 -15.06 -3.60
N SER A 37 12.99 -15.03 -4.81
CA SER A 37 13.34 -16.23 -5.59
C SER A 37 14.74 -16.11 -6.15
N ASP A 38 15.52 -17.14 -6.04
CA ASP A 38 16.86 -17.26 -6.66
C ASP A 38 16.78 -17.73 -8.12
N GLY A 39 15.57 -17.98 -8.63
CA GLY A 39 15.31 -18.51 -9.97
C GLY A 39 14.78 -17.51 -10.97
N LYS A 40 14.64 -17.95 -12.22
CA LYS A 40 14.02 -17.15 -13.29
C LYS A 40 12.54 -16.96 -13.00
N ILE A 41 12.07 -15.70 -13.09
CA ILE A 41 10.65 -15.35 -12.94
C ILE A 41 10.02 -15.27 -14.33
N GLY A 42 9.03 -16.12 -14.58
CA GLY A 42 8.20 -16.10 -15.78
C GLY A 42 6.96 -15.21 -15.61
N MET A 43 6.37 -14.79 -16.74
CA MET A 43 5.11 -14.03 -16.73
C MET A 43 3.96 -14.89 -17.27
N LEU A 44 2.85 -14.90 -16.54
CA LEU A 44 1.59 -15.46 -17.04
C LEU A 44 0.97 -14.49 -18.06
N LYS A 45 0.48 -15.03 -19.18
CA LYS A 45 -0.15 -14.24 -20.25
C LYS A 45 -1.47 -13.61 -19.82
N ASN A 46 -2.26 -14.33 -19.05
CA ASN A 46 -3.58 -13.89 -18.60
C ASN A 46 -3.51 -13.17 -17.26
N LYS A 47 -4.27 -12.09 -17.15
CA LYS A 47 -4.38 -11.33 -15.88
C LYS A 47 -5.40 -11.98 -14.97
N LEU A 48 -5.12 -11.95 -13.66
CA LEU A 48 -6.11 -12.31 -12.66
C LEU A 48 -7.12 -11.17 -12.49
N ILE A 49 -8.40 -11.54 -12.45
CA ILE A 49 -9.45 -10.59 -12.04
C ILE A 49 -9.40 -10.51 -10.53
N HIS A 50 -9.12 -9.32 -10.02
CA HIS A 50 -9.00 -9.08 -8.59
C HIS A 50 -10.06 -8.09 -8.12
N ASN A 51 -11.12 -8.59 -7.50
CA ASN A 51 -12.14 -7.78 -6.83
C ASN A 51 -11.64 -7.38 -5.44
N THR A 52 -10.89 -6.29 -5.38
CA THR A 52 -10.14 -5.90 -4.18
C THR A 52 -11.03 -5.41 -3.05
N PHE A 53 -12.09 -4.66 -3.36
CA PHE A 53 -12.98 -4.06 -2.36
C PHE A 53 -14.43 -4.03 -2.83
N THR A 54 -15.31 -4.56 -2.01
CA THR A 54 -16.75 -4.54 -2.22
C THR A 54 -17.36 -3.20 -1.81
N SER A 55 -16.79 -2.53 -0.80
CA SER A 55 -17.26 -1.24 -0.28
C SER A 55 -16.11 -0.29 0.06
N LYS A 56 -16.44 0.99 0.28
CA LYS A 56 -15.52 2.01 0.76
C LYS A 56 -15.06 1.73 2.18
N GLU A 57 -15.95 1.25 3.01
CA GLU A 57 -15.70 0.91 4.43
C GLU A 57 -14.65 -0.22 4.51
N ALA A 58 -14.84 -1.30 3.74
CA ALA A 58 -13.88 -2.42 3.66
C ALA A 58 -12.49 -1.94 3.20
N TYR A 59 -12.44 -0.96 2.29
CA TYR A 59 -11.19 -0.35 1.86
C TYR A 59 -10.50 0.43 2.99
N ILE A 60 -11.25 1.26 3.71
CA ILE A 60 -10.74 2.07 4.81
C ILE A 60 -10.23 1.19 5.94
N ASP A 61 -10.97 0.15 6.32
CA ASP A 61 -10.59 -0.76 7.40
C ASP A 61 -9.34 -1.56 7.05
N LYS A 62 -9.18 -1.97 5.80
CA LYS A 62 -7.94 -2.59 5.33
C LYS A 62 -6.77 -1.61 5.44
N LEU A 63 -6.94 -0.35 5.04
CA LEU A 63 -5.89 0.66 5.15
C LEU A 63 -5.49 0.94 6.60
N ARG A 64 -6.46 1.01 7.53
CA ARG A 64 -6.19 1.18 8.97
C ARG A 64 -5.36 0.02 9.51
N ARG A 65 -5.76 -1.21 9.21
CA ARG A 65 -5.02 -2.42 9.61
C ARG A 65 -3.60 -2.43 9.06
N TYR A 66 -3.43 -2.10 7.78
CA TYR A 66 -2.13 -2.04 7.14
C TYR A 66 -1.25 -0.92 7.71
N ALA A 67 -1.81 0.27 7.98
CA ALA A 67 -1.09 1.36 8.60
C ALA A 67 -0.56 0.97 9.99
N ARG A 68 -1.36 0.22 10.78
CA ARG A 68 -0.95 -0.28 12.10
C ARG A 68 0.19 -1.31 12.00
N TRP A 69 0.13 -2.24 11.05
CA TRP A 69 1.21 -3.21 10.84
C TRP A 69 2.47 -2.55 10.31
N GLN A 70 2.33 -1.66 9.33
CA GLN A 70 3.46 -0.89 8.80
C GLN A 70 4.15 -0.02 9.86
N ALA A 71 3.44 0.45 10.88
CA ALA A 71 4.05 1.21 11.96
C ALA A 71 5.20 0.43 12.63
N LYS A 72 5.02 -0.89 12.83
CA LYS A 72 6.07 -1.76 13.39
C LYS A 72 7.28 -1.91 12.46
N ASP A 73 7.05 -2.05 11.15
CA ASP A 73 8.14 -2.13 10.17
C ASP A 73 8.90 -0.81 10.09
N TYR A 74 8.18 0.32 10.17
CA TYR A 74 8.75 1.66 10.12
C TYR A 74 9.48 2.08 11.40
N ASP A 75 9.23 1.41 12.52
CA ASP A 75 9.99 1.63 13.76
C ASP A 75 11.48 1.33 13.59
N ARG A 76 11.79 0.32 12.77
CA ARG A 76 13.16 -0.11 12.49
C ARG A 76 13.95 0.87 11.59
N ILE A 77 13.26 1.66 10.77
CA ILE A 77 13.87 2.48 9.72
C ILE A 77 13.64 3.99 9.91
N THR A 78 12.83 4.39 10.87
CA THR A 78 12.52 5.80 11.13
C THR A 78 13.13 6.22 12.46
N ASN A 79 14.23 6.99 12.44
CA ASN A 79 14.84 7.50 13.67
C ASN A 79 13.89 8.46 14.40
N LYS A 80 13.73 9.69 13.89
CA LYS A 80 12.88 10.73 14.47
C LYS A 80 11.68 11.02 13.58
N ILE A 81 10.49 11.00 14.19
CA ILE A 81 9.27 11.42 13.51
C ILE A 81 9.16 12.95 13.60
N THR A 82 9.01 13.60 12.45
CA THR A 82 8.94 15.06 12.33
C THR A 82 7.64 15.47 11.64
N VAL A 83 7.38 16.77 11.55
CA VAL A 83 6.26 17.35 10.78
C VAL A 83 6.28 16.88 9.33
N TYR A 84 7.46 16.65 8.76
CA TYR A 84 7.60 16.07 7.42
C TYR A 84 6.85 14.73 7.29
N HIS A 85 7.00 13.85 8.27
CA HIS A 85 6.39 12.51 8.24
C HIS A 85 4.87 12.55 8.39
N THR A 86 4.36 13.44 9.24
CA THR A 86 2.94 13.49 9.61
C THR A 86 2.10 14.42 8.73
N LYS A 87 2.72 15.42 8.08
CA LYS A 87 2.02 16.41 7.25
C LYS A 87 2.47 16.35 5.79
N ILE A 88 3.78 16.47 5.52
CA ILE A 88 4.28 16.62 4.14
C ILE A 88 4.20 15.30 3.37
N LYS A 89 4.66 14.19 3.94
CA LYS A 89 4.57 12.87 3.26
C LYS A 89 3.16 12.48 2.84
N PRO A 90 2.08 12.67 3.63
CA PRO A 90 0.71 12.46 3.19
C PRO A 90 0.33 13.30 1.97
N ILE A 91 0.69 14.59 1.95
CA ILE A 91 0.42 15.48 0.81
C ILE A 91 1.14 14.99 -0.44
N ILE A 92 2.43 14.68 -0.33
CA ILE A 92 3.21 14.11 -1.44
C ILE A 92 2.57 12.81 -1.94
N ARG A 93 2.08 11.94 -1.03
CA ARG A 93 1.39 10.70 -1.40
C ARG A 93 0.11 10.99 -2.19
N PHE A 94 -0.68 11.98 -1.78
CA PHE A 94 -1.87 12.39 -2.51
C PHE A 94 -1.53 12.87 -3.93
N ILE A 95 -0.60 13.81 -4.03
CA ILE A 95 -0.16 14.37 -5.32
C ILE A 95 0.34 13.25 -6.24
N LYS A 96 1.17 12.34 -5.72
CA LYS A 96 1.67 11.20 -6.48
C LYS A 96 0.54 10.34 -7.04
N HIS A 97 -0.42 9.92 -6.20
CA HIS A 97 -1.49 9.03 -6.65
C HIS A 97 -2.49 9.73 -7.56
N TYR A 98 -2.88 10.96 -7.23
CA TYR A 98 -3.95 11.66 -7.94
C TYR A 98 -3.48 12.24 -9.27
N PHE A 99 -2.31 12.87 -9.28
CA PHE A 99 -1.78 13.53 -10.48
C PHE A 99 -0.76 12.63 -11.21
N LEU A 100 0.36 12.25 -10.58
CA LEU A 100 1.44 11.55 -11.28
C LEU A 100 1.05 10.12 -11.71
N GLN A 101 0.21 9.45 -10.95
CA GLN A 101 -0.33 8.12 -11.29
C GLN A 101 -1.71 8.20 -11.95
N LEU A 102 -2.08 9.38 -12.45
CA LEU A 102 -3.29 9.64 -13.22
C LEU A 102 -4.59 9.21 -12.52
N GLY A 103 -4.63 9.24 -11.19
CA GLY A 103 -5.83 8.92 -10.42
C GLY A 103 -7.02 9.83 -10.76
N ILE A 104 -6.75 11.05 -11.23
CA ILE A 104 -7.77 11.98 -11.72
C ILE A 104 -8.62 11.37 -12.86
N LEU A 105 -8.04 10.50 -13.69
CA LEU A 105 -8.74 9.83 -14.79
C LEU A 105 -9.68 8.71 -14.33
N ASP A 106 -9.52 8.21 -13.08
CA ASP A 106 -10.47 7.31 -12.45
C ASP A 106 -11.67 8.06 -11.81
N GLY A 107 -11.71 9.40 -11.94
CA GLY A 107 -12.77 10.27 -11.43
C GLY A 107 -12.89 10.24 -9.91
N TYR A 108 -14.13 10.27 -9.38
CA TYR A 108 -14.39 10.27 -7.94
C TYR A 108 -13.71 9.10 -7.18
N VAL A 109 -13.70 7.91 -7.78
CA VAL A 109 -13.06 6.74 -7.15
C VAL A 109 -11.55 6.93 -7.04
N GLY A 110 -10.91 7.50 -8.07
CA GLY A 110 -9.48 7.84 -8.03
C GLY A 110 -9.15 8.90 -6.97
N PHE A 111 -10.03 9.90 -6.79
CA PHE A 111 -9.90 10.87 -5.69
C PHE A 111 -9.97 10.18 -4.33
N ILE A 112 -10.98 9.34 -4.10
CA ILE A 112 -11.16 8.59 -2.85
C ILE A 112 -9.94 7.72 -2.54
N ILE A 113 -9.45 6.97 -3.53
CA ILE A 113 -8.25 6.13 -3.37
C ILE A 113 -7.05 7.00 -2.97
N SER A 114 -6.78 8.08 -3.71
CA SER A 114 -5.64 8.96 -3.47
C SER A 114 -5.69 9.62 -2.09
N PHE A 115 -6.89 10.07 -1.69
CA PHE A 115 -7.12 10.67 -0.37
C PHE A 115 -6.87 9.67 0.77
N TYR A 116 -7.44 8.46 0.68
CA TYR A 116 -7.26 7.47 1.73
C TYR A 116 -5.87 6.85 1.74
N GLN A 117 -5.18 6.78 0.61
CA GLN A 117 -3.76 6.42 0.57
C GLN A 117 -2.89 7.45 1.30
N ALA A 118 -3.16 8.74 1.11
CA ALA A 118 -2.50 9.81 1.86
C ALA A 118 -2.81 9.72 3.36
N LYS A 119 -4.08 9.51 3.71
CA LYS A 119 -4.51 9.32 5.10
C LYS A 119 -3.85 8.10 5.74
N ALA A 120 -3.66 7.00 5.01
CA ALA A 120 -2.96 5.81 5.49
C ALA A 120 -1.49 6.10 5.85
N VAL A 121 -0.81 6.95 5.08
CA VAL A 121 0.56 7.41 5.42
C VAL A 121 0.56 8.16 6.75
N LYS A 122 -0.39 9.08 6.97
CA LYS A 122 -0.52 9.79 8.24
C LYS A 122 -0.79 8.81 9.39
N MET A 123 -1.80 7.94 9.25
CA MET A 123 -2.16 6.95 10.26
C MET A 123 -0.98 6.04 10.66
N ARG A 124 -0.12 5.66 9.71
CA ARG A 124 1.09 4.89 9.99
C ARG A 124 1.99 5.59 11.01
N TYR A 125 2.26 6.87 10.82
CA TYR A 125 3.11 7.63 11.73
C TYR A 125 2.41 7.95 13.06
N ASP A 126 1.10 8.17 13.05
CA ASP A 126 0.31 8.32 14.28
C ASP A 126 0.38 7.02 15.12
N TYR A 127 0.22 5.84 14.48
CA TYR A 127 0.40 4.55 15.15
C TYR A 127 1.83 4.31 15.62
N LEU A 128 2.83 4.75 14.86
CA LEU A 128 4.23 4.62 15.26
C LEU A 128 4.56 5.47 16.49
N ILE A 129 4.04 6.70 16.55
CA ILE A 129 4.16 7.55 17.75
C ILE A 129 3.53 6.85 18.95
N LYS A 130 2.28 6.38 18.80
CA LYS A 130 1.58 5.65 19.85
C LYS A 130 2.37 4.42 20.32
N PHE A 131 2.83 3.62 19.39
CA PHE A 131 3.62 2.40 19.68
C PHE A 131 4.91 2.71 20.44
N ARG A 132 5.59 3.84 20.15
CA ARG A 132 6.81 4.25 20.85
C ARG A 132 6.52 4.78 22.25
N ASN A 133 5.39 5.43 22.47
CA ASN A 133 4.99 5.95 23.78
C ASN A 133 4.47 4.85 24.73
N GLU A 134 4.14 3.67 24.19
CA GLU A 134 3.66 2.50 24.96
C GLU A 134 4.82 1.51 25.32
N LYS A 135 6.05 1.76 24.82
CA LYS A 135 7.28 1.01 25.19
C LYS A 135 7.94 1.62 26.42
#